data_6d4d1c1fc526aba6e3088476b2b7aaae
#
_entry.id   6d4d1c1fc526aba6e3088476b2b7aaae
#
_cell.length_a   1.000
_cell.length_b   1.000
_cell.length_c   1.000
_cell.angle_alpha   90.00
_cell.angle_beta   90.00
_cell.angle_gamma   90.00
#
_symmetry.space_group_name_H-M   'P 1'
#
loop_
_entity.id
_entity.type
_entity.pdbx_description
1 polymer ?
#
loop_
_entity_poly.entity_id
_entity_poly.type
_entity_poly.pdbx_seq_one_letter_code
_entity_poly.pdbx_strand_id
1 'polypeptide(L)' 'MNKGTVKWFNNQKGYGFISDEQGNDVFVHYSGLNMDGFKSLEEGAAVEYEVVNGEKGPQAVNVTKL' A
#
# COMPACT_ATOMS: atom_id res chain seq x y z
N MET A 1 -8.54 10.97 -0.89
CA MET A 1 -7.63 9.83 -0.78
C MET A 1 -6.99 9.51 -2.12
N ASN A 2 -5.80 8.97 -2.09
CA ASN A 2 -5.09 8.59 -3.31
C ASN A 2 -5.51 7.21 -3.76
N LYS A 3 -5.43 6.97 -5.06
CA LYS A 3 -5.73 5.66 -5.63
C LYS A 3 -4.51 5.14 -6.38
N GLY A 4 -4.34 3.84 -6.35
CA GLY A 4 -3.23 3.21 -7.04
C GLY A 4 -3.44 1.72 -7.19
N THR A 5 -2.37 1.05 -7.62
CA THR A 5 -2.37 -0.38 -7.87
C THR A 5 -1.20 -0.99 -7.13
N VAL A 6 -1.42 -2.12 -6.48
CA VAL A 6 -0.34 -2.83 -5.78
C VAL A 6 0.68 -3.31 -6.79
N LYS A 7 1.91 -2.83 -6.68
CA LYS A 7 3.00 -3.24 -7.54
C LYS A 7 3.50 -4.62 -7.13
N TRP A 8 3.79 -4.79 -5.85
CA TRP A 8 4.08 -6.08 -5.24
C TRP A 8 3.98 -5.94 -3.72
N PHE A 9 3.79 -7.05 -3.06
CA PHE A 9 3.73 -7.08 -1.59
C PHE A 9 4.25 -8.41 -1.10
N ASN A 10 5.17 -8.37 -0.13
CA ASN A 10 5.73 -9.58 0.49
C ASN A 10 4.99 -9.85 1.79
N ASN A 11 4.14 -10.88 1.78
CA ASN A 11 3.30 -11.21 2.93
C ASN A 11 4.10 -11.70 4.13
N GLN A 12 5.27 -12.28 3.90
CA GLN A 12 6.11 -12.76 4.99
C GLN A 12 6.83 -11.63 5.70
N LYS A 13 7.35 -10.68 4.94
CA LYS A 13 8.06 -9.53 5.50
C LYS A 13 7.11 -8.38 5.88
N GLY A 14 5.92 -8.37 5.32
CA GLY A 14 4.89 -7.39 5.66
C GLY A 14 5.06 -6.03 5.04
N TYR A 15 5.65 -5.94 3.84
CA TYR A 15 5.81 -4.66 3.16
C TYR A 15 5.79 -4.84 1.65
N GLY A 16 5.63 -3.72 0.96
CA GLY A 16 5.62 -3.71 -0.50
C GLY A 16 5.50 -2.29 -1.02
N PHE A 17 5.05 -2.19 -2.26
CA PHE A 17 4.89 -0.91 -2.92
C PHE A 17 3.59 -0.83 -3.69
N ILE A 18 3.01 0.37 -3.68
CA ILE A 18 1.84 0.72 -4.48
C ILE A 18 2.32 1.68 -5.56
N SER A 19 1.87 1.46 -6.79
CA SER A 19 2.12 2.38 -7.89
C SER A 19 0.97 3.37 -7.94
N ASP A 20 1.26 4.66 -7.79
CA ASP A 20 0.22 5.67 -7.83
C ASP A 20 -0.21 5.97 -9.28
N GLU A 21 -1.16 6.89 -9.44
CA GLU A 21 -1.71 7.18 -10.76
C GLU A 21 -0.71 7.86 -11.70
N GLN A 22 0.36 8.45 -11.15
CA GLN A 22 1.43 9.04 -11.94
C GLN A 22 2.60 8.07 -12.17
N GLY A 23 2.50 6.85 -11.68
CA GLY A 23 3.54 5.85 -11.85
C GLY A 23 4.65 5.89 -10.81
N ASN A 24 4.48 6.66 -9.75
CA ASN A 24 5.44 6.72 -8.65
C ASN A 24 5.20 5.58 -7.67
N ASP A 25 6.27 5.07 -7.07
CA ASP A 25 6.18 4.00 -6.08
C ASP A 25 5.97 4.60 -4.68
N VAL A 26 4.99 4.05 -3.96
CA VAL A 26 4.70 4.45 -2.59
C VAL A 26 4.87 3.24 -1.69
N PHE A 27 5.72 3.37 -0.68
CA PHE A 27 5.99 2.29 0.27
C PHE A 27 4.74 1.99 1.10
N VAL A 28 4.48 0.70 1.35
CA VAL A 28 3.37 0.28 2.20
C VAL A 28 3.85 -0.81 3.14
N HIS A 29 3.45 -0.70 4.41
CA HIS A 29 3.75 -1.69 5.45
C HIS A 29 2.42 -2.29 5.92
N TYR A 30 2.44 -3.55 6.39
CA TYR A 30 1.20 -4.22 6.78
C TYR A 30 0.43 -3.44 7.86
N SER A 31 1.13 -2.69 8.71
CA SER A 31 0.49 -1.88 9.73
C SER A 31 -0.36 -0.75 9.16
N GLY A 32 -0.14 -0.39 7.90
CA GLY A 32 -0.93 0.61 7.20
C GLY A 32 -2.13 0.05 6.44
N LEU A 33 -2.36 -1.25 6.50
CA LEU A 33 -3.49 -1.87 5.82
C LEU A 33 -4.74 -1.81 6.68
N ASN A 34 -5.80 -1.24 6.14
CA ASN A 34 -7.08 -1.15 6.83
C ASN A 34 -7.95 -2.34 6.44
N MET A 35 -7.67 -3.48 7.05
CA MET A 35 -8.34 -4.75 6.77
C MET A 35 -8.55 -5.51 8.06
N ASP A 36 -9.63 -6.28 8.12
CA ASP A 36 -9.87 -7.20 9.22
C ASP A 36 -9.15 -8.53 8.92
N GLY A 37 -8.67 -9.18 9.98
CA GLY A 37 -8.06 -10.49 9.86
C GLY A 37 -6.68 -10.46 9.23
N PHE A 38 -6.46 -11.33 8.25
CA PHE A 38 -5.15 -11.46 7.59
C PHE A 38 -4.86 -10.27 6.71
N LYS A 39 -3.78 -9.56 7.01
CA LYS A 39 -3.40 -8.34 6.29
C LYS A 39 -2.42 -8.67 5.17
N SER A 40 -2.90 -8.61 3.94
CA SER A 40 -2.08 -8.85 2.77
C SER A 40 -2.63 -8.09 1.57
N LEU A 41 -1.78 -7.89 0.59
CA LEU A 41 -2.16 -7.26 -0.67
C LEU A 41 -1.75 -8.18 -1.82
N GLU A 42 -2.59 -8.20 -2.85
CA GLU A 42 -2.30 -8.96 -4.06
C GLU A 42 -1.75 -8.03 -5.13
N GLU A 43 -0.76 -8.50 -5.87
CA GLU A 43 -0.18 -7.79 -6.98
C GLU A 43 -1.27 -7.45 -8.01
N GLY A 44 -1.31 -6.20 -8.44
CA GLY A 44 -2.30 -5.73 -9.41
C GLY A 44 -3.62 -5.28 -8.82
N ALA A 45 -3.84 -5.46 -7.51
CA ALA A 45 -5.10 -5.06 -6.88
C ALA A 45 -5.22 -3.54 -6.82
N ALA A 46 -6.41 -3.02 -7.08
CA ALA A 46 -6.70 -1.60 -6.95
C ALA A 46 -6.93 -1.26 -5.48
N VAL A 47 -6.32 -0.17 -5.02
CA VAL A 47 -6.40 0.27 -3.62
C VAL A 47 -6.59 1.77 -3.53
N GLU A 48 -7.09 2.18 -2.38
CA GLU A 48 -7.23 3.58 -2.01
C GLU A 48 -6.46 3.79 -0.70
N TYR A 49 -5.77 4.90 -0.56
CA TYR A 49 -4.89 5.09 0.59
C TYR A 49 -4.60 6.56 0.84
N GLU A 50 -4.03 6.86 2.01
CA GLU A 50 -3.50 8.17 2.34
C GLU A 50 -1.97 8.08 2.35
N VAL A 51 -1.30 9.20 2.11
CA VAL A 51 0.16 9.26 2.08
C VAL A 51 0.65 10.12 3.23
N VAL A 52 1.61 9.57 3.98
CA VAL A 52 2.31 10.31 5.03
C VAL A 52 3.81 10.21 4.76
N ASN A 53 4.59 11.09 5.38
CA ASN A 53 6.04 11.02 5.29
C ASN A 53 6.55 10.02 6.31
N GLY A 54 7.11 8.92 5.82
CA GLY A 54 7.71 7.88 6.64
C GLY A 54 9.23 7.95 6.58
N GLU A 55 9.89 7.03 7.27
CA GLU A 55 11.35 6.98 7.29
C GLU A 55 11.95 6.72 5.92
N LYS A 56 11.22 6.01 5.07
CA LYS A 56 11.67 5.64 3.73
C LYS A 56 11.09 6.54 2.65
N GLY A 57 10.56 7.71 3.04
CA GLY A 57 9.90 8.62 2.13
C GLY A 57 8.38 8.48 2.20
N PRO A 58 7.65 8.76 1.11
CA PRO A 58 6.19 8.64 1.12
C PRO A 58 5.75 7.23 1.49
N GLN A 59 4.80 7.14 2.40
CA GLN A 59 4.29 5.85 2.90
C GLN A 59 2.77 5.84 2.87
N ALA A 60 2.20 4.77 2.36
CA ALA A 60 0.76 4.60 2.30
C ALA A 60 0.22 4.12 3.65
N VAL A 61 -0.86 4.73 4.11
CA VAL A 61 -1.58 4.32 5.33
C VAL A 61 -3.06 4.29 5.03
N ASN A 62 -3.83 3.63 5.89
CA ASN A 62 -5.27 3.45 5.70
C ASN A 62 -5.58 2.84 4.33
N VAL A 63 -4.78 1.87 3.92
CA VAL A 63 -4.92 1.22 2.62
C VAL A 63 -6.15 0.33 2.63
N THR A 64 -7.04 0.55 1.69
CA THR A 64 -8.30 -0.18 1.56
C THR A 64 -8.42 -0.69 0.14
N LYS A 65 -8.84 -1.94 -0.02
CA LYS A 65 -9.11 -2.52 -1.34
C LYS A 65 -10.35 -1.87 -1.94
N LEU A 66 -10.27 -1.58 -3.21
CA LEU A 66 -11.43 -1.06 -3.95
C LEU A 66 -12.27 -2.18 -4.56
#